data_4e178b8bf5bcec2aa3d5d502796666f8
#
_entry.id   4e178b8bf5bcec2aa3d5d502796666f8
#
_cell.length_a   1.000
_cell.length_b   1.000
_cell.length_c   1.000
_cell.angle_alpha   90.00
_cell.angle_beta   90.00
_cell.angle_gamma   90.00
#
_symmetry.space_group_name_H-M   'P 1'
#
loop_
_entity.id
_entity.type
_entity.pdbx_description
1 polymer ?
#
loop_
_entity_poly.entity_id
_entity_poly.type
_entity_poly.pdbx_seq_one_letter_code
_entity_poly.pdbx_strand_id
1 'polypeptide(L)'
;MNRPAEITTRNDIARDIIAGFAAVTPTLTGVFRLIDAALADLPAVLADLGRARAELEAVRLDRANLLAAIRATLSADAEGEPDPLGYLRDELDSTSTPARTRRRA
;
A
#
# COMPACT_ATOMS: atom_id res chain seq x y z
N MET A 1 -3.91 -14.82 30.06
CA MET A 1 -2.66 -14.08 29.85
C MET A 1 -2.87 -13.04 28.80
N ASN A 2 -2.63 -11.79 29.11
CA ASN A 2 -2.92 -10.69 28.21
C ASN A 2 -1.62 -10.20 27.56
N ARG A 3 -1.22 -10.83 26.44
CA ARG A 3 0.01 -10.48 25.69
C ARG A 3 0.09 -9.01 25.30
N PRO A 4 -0.99 -8.35 24.82
CA PRO A 4 -0.93 -6.91 24.50
C PRO A 4 -0.61 -6.03 25.71
N ALA A 5 -1.15 -6.34 26.89
CA ALA A 5 -0.84 -5.60 28.11
C ALA A 5 0.61 -5.80 28.55
N GLU A 6 1.16 -7.01 28.43
CA GLU A 6 2.57 -7.30 28.72
C GLU A 6 3.51 -6.54 27.79
N ILE A 7 3.20 -6.52 26.49
CA ILE A 7 3.98 -5.78 25.49
C ILE A 7 3.94 -4.29 25.77
N THR A 8 2.78 -3.74 26.10
CA THR A 8 2.61 -2.33 26.45
C THR A 8 3.44 -1.98 27.68
N THR A 9 3.37 -2.79 28.71
CA THR A 9 4.13 -2.62 29.96
C THR A 9 5.65 -2.63 29.69
N ARG A 10 6.13 -3.59 28.89
CA ARG A 10 7.55 -3.66 28.52
C ARG A 10 7.97 -2.43 27.73
N ASN A 11 7.15 -1.96 26.83
CA ASN A 11 7.43 -0.77 26.03
C ASN A 11 7.48 0.48 26.91
N ASP A 12 6.57 0.63 27.86
CA ASP A 12 6.55 1.75 28.82
C ASP A 12 7.79 1.73 29.72
N ILE A 13 8.17 0.58 30.22
CA ILE A 13 9.40 0.42 31.00
C ILE A 13 10.63 0.81 30.17
N ALA A 14 10.72 0.35 28.94
CA ALA A 14 11.81 0.69 28.05
C ALA A 14 11.87 2.20 27.78
N ARG A 15 10.76 2.86 27.57
CA ARG A 15 10.69 4.31 27.40
C ARG A 15 11.13 5.05 28.67
N ASP A 16 10.74 4.59 29.83
CA ASP A 16 11.14 5.19 31.12
C ASP A 16 12.64 5.06 31.34
N ILE A 17 13.23 3.91 31.00
CA ILE A 17 14.68 3.70 31.09
C ILE A 17 15.41 4.65 30.14
N ILE A 18 14.95 4.77 28.90
CA ILE A 18 15.54 5.67 27.92
C ILE A 18 15.46 7.12 28.38
N ALA A 19 14.30 7.54 28.92
CA ALA A 19 14.11 8.86 29.47
C ALA A 19 15.02 9.15 30.64
N GLY A 20 15.22 8.17 31.54
CA GLY A 20 16.15 8.25 32.66
C GLY A 20 17.59 8.41 32.19
N PHE A 21 18.02 7.65 31.19
CA PHE A 21 19.34 7.78 30.59
C PHE A 21 19.55 9.14 29.94
N ALA A 22 18.58 9.63 29.20
CA ALA A 22 18.65 10.95 28.58
C ALA A 22 18.75 12.08 29.59
N ALA A 23 18.10 11.95 30.75
CA ALA A 23 18.17 12.93 31.84
C ALA A 23 19.55 12.95 32.52
N VAL A 24 20.22 11.78 32.63
CA VAL A 24 21.53 11.65 33.28
C VAL A 24 22.66 12.00 32.32
N THR A 25 22.47 11.83 31.02
CA THR A 25 23.53 12.03 30.00
C THR A 25 23.08 13.05 28.96
N PRO A 26 23.23 14.38 29.22
CA PRO A 26 22.76 15.42 28.31
C PRO A 26 23.30 15.31 26.88
N THR A 27 24.51 14.78 26.70
CA THR A 27 25.13 14.58 25.38
C THR A 27 24.36 13.57 24.51
N LEU A 28 23.63 12.65 25.10
CA LEU A 28 22.82 11.65 24.40
C LEU A 28 21.38 12.10 24.16
N THR A 29 20.94 13.22 24.75
CA THR A 29 19.59 13.72 24.63
C THR A 29 19.19 13.97 23.17
N GLY A 30 20.11 14.54 22.38
CA GLY A 30 19.89 14.80 20.96
C GLY A 30 19.65 13.51 20.17
N VAL A 31 20.45 12.45 20.47
CA VAL A 31 20.33 11.14 19.82
C VAL A 31 19.00 10.48 20.18
N PHE A 32 18.60 10.51 21.46
CA PHE A 32 17.33 9.95 21.89
C PHE A 32 16.13 10.68 21.29
N ARG A 33 16.18 12.01 21.18
CA ARG A 33 15.16 12.79 20.48
C ARG A 33 15.03 12.40 19.02
N LEU A 34 16.16 12.17 18.34
CA LEU A 34 16.15 11.76 16.94
C LEU A 34 15.50 10.39 16.78
N ILE A 35 15.85 9.43 17.65
CA ILE A 35 15.24 8.09 17.64
C ILE A 35 13.73 8.18 17.91
N ASP A 36 13.33 8.97 18.90
CA ASP A 36 11.93 9.14 19.24
C ASP A 36 11.13 9.76 18.09
N ALA A 37 11.68 10.78 17.43
CA ALA A 37 11.08 11.37 16.25
C ALA A 37 10.96 10.37 15.10
N ALA A 38 11.99 9.57 14.85
CA ALA A 38 11.97 8.52 13.83
C ALA A 38 10.89 7.47 14.11
N LEU A 39 10.74 7.05 15.37
CA LEU A 39 9.69 6.11 15.78
C LEU A 39 8.29 6.73 15.66
N ALA A 40 8.14 8.04 15.88
CA ALA A 40 6.88 8.73 15.71
C ALA A 40 6.44 8.80 14.24
N ASP A 41 7.39 8.84 13.29
CA ASP A 41 7.11 8.86 11.87
C ASP A 41 6.74 7.49 11.28
N LEU A 42 7.03 6.42 12.00
CA LEU A 42 6.83 5.05 11.52
C LEU A 42 5.39 4.75 11.08
N PRO A 43 4.33 5.15 11.80
CA PRO A 43 2.96 4.90 11.37
C PRO A 43 2.63 5.54 10.02
N ALA A 44 3.13 6.75 9.75
CA ALA A 44 2.91 7.43 8.47
C ALA A 44 3.61 6.70 7.33
N VAL A 45 4.84 6.24 7.56
CA VAL A 45 5.59 5.45 6.57
C VAL A 45 4.89 4.12 6.27
N LEU A 46 4.37 3.45 7.29
CA LEU A 46 3.61 2.21 7.10
C LEU A 46 2.31 2.44 6.33
N ALA A 47 1.63 3.55 6.58
CA ALA A 47 0.43 3.93 5.84
C ALA A 47 0.76 4.21 4.36
N ASP A 48 1.85 4.92 4.09
CA ASP A 48 2.33 5.19 2.74
C ASP A 48 2.69 3.90 2.00
N LEU A 49 3.36 2.97 2.69
CA LEU A 49 3.69 1.65 2.14
C LEU A 49 2.42 0.87 1.79
N GLY A 50 1.42 0.90 2.66
CA GLY A 50 0.13 0.24 2.42
C GLY A 50 -0.57 0.80 1.18
N ARG A 51 -0.58 2.11 1.00
CA ARG A 51 -1.14 2.76 -0.20
C ARG A 51 -0.36 2.38 -1.45
N ALA A 52 0.97 2.41 -1.39
CA ALA A 52 1.80 2.05 -2.53
C ALA A 52 1.57 0.59 -2.96
N ARG A 53 1.41 -0.31 -2.00
CA ARG A 53 1.07 -1.72 -2.27
C ARG A 53 -0.31 -1.86 -2.92
N ALA A 54 -1.30 -1.12 -2.42
CA ALA A 54 -2.65 -1.13 -3.00
C ALA A 54 -2.64 -0.61 -4.44
N GLU A 55 -1.90 0.46 -4.72
CA GLU A 55 -1.73 0.99 -6.07
C GLU A 55 -1.04 -0.01 -6.99
N LEU A 56 -0.01 -0.69 -6.49
CA LEU A 56 0.70 -1.72 -7.25
C LEU A 56 -0.23 -2.88 -7.60
N GLU A 57 -1.05 -3.36 -6.66
CA GLU A 57 -2.04 -4.41 -6.92
C GLU A 57 -3.07 -3.98 -7.96
N ALA A 58 -3.55 -2.73 -7.89
CA ALA A 58 -4.47 -2.18 -8.88
C ALA A 58 -3.85 -2.14 -10.28
N VAL A 59 -2.61 -1.69 -10.39
CA VAL A 59 -1.86 -1.67 -11.67
C VAL A 59 -1.64 -3.07 -12.21
N ARG A 60 -1.30 -4.02 -11.35
CA ARG A 60 -1.14 -5.43 -11.76
C ARG A 60 -2.43 -6.03 -12.29
N LEU A 61 -3.56 -5.72 -11.65
CA LEU A 61 -4.87 -6.17 -12.10
C LEU A 61 -5.22 -5.56 -13.46
N ASP A 62 -5.02 -4.25 -13.62
CA ASP A 62 -5.26 -3.57 -14.90
C ASP A 62 -4.40 -4.16 -16.01
N ARG A 63 -3.14 -4.44 -15.72
CA ARG A 63 -2.23 -5.10 -16.66
C ARG A 63 -2.72 -6.49 -17.05
N ALA A 64 -3.16 -7.29 -16.09
CA ALA A 64 -3.68 -8.63 -16.34
C ALA A 64 -4.94 -8.58 -17.21
N ASN A 65 -5.84 -7.65 -16.93
CA ASN A 65 -7.06 -7.44 -17.71
C ASN A 65 -6.74 -7.00 -19.15
N LEU A 66 -5.79 -6.10 -19.31
CA LEU A 66 -5.36 -5.64 -20.63
C LEU A 66 -4.72 -6.79 -21.44
N LEU A 67 -3.88 -7.60 -20.82
CA LEU A 67 -3.26 -8.76 -21.48
C LEU A 67 -4.33 -9.78 -21.87
N ALA A 68 -5.34 -10.00 -21.03
CA ALA A 68 -6.44 -10.90 -21.35
C ALA A 68 -7.24 -10.36 -22.54
N ALA A 69 -7.51 -9.05 -22.58
CA ALA A 69 -8.20 -8.42 -23.72
C ALA A 69 -7.41 -8.52 -25.02
N ILE A 70 -6.10 -8.35 -24.97
CA ILE A 70 -5.21 -8.53 -26.12
C ILE A 70 -5.26 -9.97 -26.63
N ARG A 71 -5.17 -10.94 -25.75
CA ARG A 71 -5.25 -12.36 -26.11
C ARG A 71 -6.61 -12.72 -26.71
N ALA A 72 -7.69 -12.20 -26.13
CA ALA A 72 -9.03 -12.39 -26.65
C ALA A 72 -9.19 -11.80 -28.05
N THR A 73 -8.63 -10.62 -28.28
CA THR A 73 -8.62 -9.95 -29.59
C THR A 73 -7.89 -10.79 -30.65
N LEU A 74 -6.69 -11.26 -30.29
CA LEU A 74 -5.89 -12.09 -31.22
C LEU A 74 -6.57 -13.41 -31.52
N SER A 75 -7.20 -14.04 -30.54
CA SER A 75 -7.95 -15.27 -30.71
C SER A 75 -9.18 -15.05 -31.59
N ALA A 76 -9.94 -13.97 -31.33
CA ALA A 76 -11.11 -13.61 -32.11
C ALA A 76 -10.77 -13.31 -33.58
N ASP A 77 -9.65 -12.63 -33.82
CA ASP A 77 -9.16 -12.34 -35.16
C ASP A 77 -8.80 -13.65 -35.90
N ALA A 78 -8.09 -14.55 -35.21
CA ALA A 78 -7.73 -15.85 -35.75
C ALA A 78 -8.93 -16.74 -36.08
N GLU A 79 -9.99 -16.63 -35.28
CA GLU A 79 -11.23 -17.38 -35.48
C GLU A 79 -12.19 -16.73 -36.48
N GLY A 80 -11.86 -15.53 -36.97
CA GLY A 80 -12.67 -14.80 -37.95
C GLY A 80 -13.91 -14.14 -37.36
N GLU A 81 -13.90 -13.77 -36.09
CA GLU A 81 -15.01 -13.05 -35.48
C GLU A 81 -15.24 -11.69 -36.16
N PRO A 82 -16.51 -11.20 -36.26
CA PRO A 82 -16.83 -9.96 -36.96
C PRO A 82 -16.19 -8.71 -36.37
N ASP A 83 -16.01 -8.66 -35.05
CA ASP A 83 -15.44 -7.49 -34.35
C ASP A 83 -14.41 -7.91 -33.30
N PRO A 84 -13.21 -8.37 -33.72
CA PRO A 84 -12.18 -8.78 -32.76
C PRO A 84 -11.69 -7.65 -31.89
N LEU A 85 -11.75 -6.39 -32.35
CA LEU A 85 -11.29 -5.23 -31.57
C LEU A 85 -12.27 -4.83 -30.45
N GLY A 86 -13.46 -5.39 -30.42
CA GLY A 86 -14.46 -5.11 -29.40
C GLY A 86 -13.93 -5.38 -27.98
N TYR A 87 -13.16 -6.43 -27.79
CA TYR A 87 -12.54 -6.77 -26.50
C TYR A 87 -11.60 -5.68 -26.01
N LEU A 88 -10.79 -5.10 -26.89
CA LEU A 88 -9.89 -3.99 -26.55
C LEU A 88 -10.66 -2.71 -26.25
N ARG A 89 -11.71 -2.41 -27.03
CA ARG A 89 -12.54 -1.23 -26.78
C ARG A 89 -13.20 -1.31 -25.42
N ASP A 90 -13.78 -2.45 -25.09
CA ASP A 90 -14.44 -2.68 -23.81
C ASP A 90 -13.45 -2.50 -22.64
N GLU A 91 -12.25 -3.01 -22.76
CA GLU A 91 -11.23 -2.85 -21.74
C GLU A 91 -10.78 -1.40 -21.59
N LEU A 92 -10.57 -0.70 -22.69
CA LEU A 92 -10.21 0.72 -22.67
C LEU A 92 -11.32 1.58 -22.05
N ASP A 93 -12.58 1.30 -22.38
CA ASP A 93 -13.73 2.00 -21.80
C ASP A 93 -13.82 1.76 -20.30
N SER A 94 -13.61 0.53 -19.87
CA SER A 94 -13.57 0.15 -18.45
C SER A 94 -12.46 0.88 -17.70
N THR A 95 -11.29 0.98 -18.29
CA THR A 95 -10.11 1.64 -17.69
C THR A 95 -10.28 3.15 -17.66
N SER A 96 -10.95 3.72 -18.65
CA SER A 96 -11.18 5.16 -18.76
C SER A 96 -12.26 5.67 -17.82
N THR A 97 -13.09 4.78 -17.28
CA THR A 97 -14.17 5.16 -16.37
C THR A 97 -13.60 5.59 -15.01
N PRO A 98 -13.88 6.81 -14.55
CA PRO A 98 -13.41 7.25 -13.24
C PRO A 98 -13.90 6.34 -12.11
N ALA A 99 -13.06 6.10 -11.11
CA ALA A 99 -13.38 5.26 -9.96
C ALA A 99 -14.68 5.69 -9.25
N ARG A 100 -14.99 6.98 -9.30
CA ARG A 100 -16.22 7.57 -8.75
C ARG A 100 -17.47 7.03 -9.44
N THR A 101 -17.43 6.84 -10.75
CA THR A 101 -18.55 6.30 -11.52
C THR A 101 -18.68 4.81 -11.29
N ARG A 102 -17.61 4.08 -11.11
CA ARG A 102 -17.62 2.65 -10.81
C ARG A 102 -18.32 2.34 -9.48
N ARG A 103 -18.24 3.22 -8.49
CA ARG A 103 -18.91 3.02 -7.19
C ARG A 103 -20.42 3.19 -7.25
N ARG A 104 -20.94 3.88 -8.24
CA ARG A 104 -22.37 4.10 -8.42
C ARG A 104 -23.06 3.04 -9.29
N ALA A 105 -22.28 2.31 -10.03
CA ALA A 105 -22.76 1.18 -10.81
C ALA A 105 -22.80 -0.09 -9.98
#